data_761dfc7cbfbf48c7301b102262bf3f2e
#
_entry.id   761dfc7cbfbf48c7301b102262bf3f2e
#
_cell.length_a   1.000
_cell.length_b   1.000
_cell.length_c   1.000
_cell.angle_alpha   90.00
_cell.angle_beta   90.00
_cell.angle_gamma   90.00
#
_symmetry.space_group_name_H-M   'P 1'
#
loop_
_entity.id
_entity.type
_entity.pdbx_description
1 polymer ?
#
loop_
_entity_poly.entity_id
_entity_poly.type
_entity_poly.pdbx_seq_one_letter_code
_entity_poly.pdbx_strand_id
1 'polypeptide(L)'
;MDRKIIISQIRNINYMAFKLPGEGVHIITGENGVGKTTLFTCLSRICNNNAYRTGFLTTNLSNYDKYMGSISYFVGDEKVTYTKRTSGRWQPDVNKNIFKKFNYKSVVHINTKNERIFTQSMDTPRRNPKPVDVWLINAMNSILNTDKFSNMIRITVGDLRSRTGNADKRRRNTAFAIPISRNRYYTEQNFSFGEIVLLNLLYDIENTEDNSLVLIDELEMALHPAAQVRLMDYLNEMAKQRHLTVFISTHSTSIIKTNKNVILLERKSNEIKVFYKCPPAKAIGTIGMREDTMADIIVIVEDDMAKALFNADRKSVV
;
A
#
# COMPACT_ATOMS: atom_id res chain seq x y z
N MET A 1 -6.73 16.45 15.36
CA MET A 1 -6.70 15.47 16.48
C MET A 1 -5.51 14.55 16.29
N ASP A 2 -4.70 14.32 17.34
CA ASP A 2 -3.55 13.40 17.25
C ASP A 2 -4.06 11.95 17.24
N ARG A 3 -3.68 11.20 16.21
CA ARG A 3 -4.07 9.79 16.02
C ARG A 3 -2.81 8.94 16.00
N LYS A 4 -2.75 7.92 16.86
CA LYS A 4 -1.55 7.12 17.06
C LYS A 4 -1.87 5.64 17.27
N ILE A 5 -1.01 4.76 16.80
CA ILE A 5 -1.01 3.32 17.06
C ILE A 5 0.30 2.96 17.76
N ILE A 6 0.22 2.22 18.85
CA ILE A 6 1.40 1.62 19.50
C ILE A 6 1.28 0.10 19.37
N ILE A 7 2.31 -0.52 18.80
CA ILE A 7 2.43 -1.96 18.63
C ILE A 7 3.54 -2.44 19.57
N SER A 8 3.24 -3.41 20.42
CA SER A 8 4.18 -3.94 21.39
C SER A 8 4.20 -5.46 21.33
N GLN A 9 5.38 -6.05 21.20
CA GLN A 9 5.64 -7.49 21.25
C GLN A 9 4.79 -8.33 20.26
N ILE A 10 4.73 -7.88 19.01
CA ILE A 10 4.03 -8.58 17.94
C ILE A 10 5.01 -8.94 16.82
N ARG A 11 5.17 -10.23 16.57
CA ARG A 11 6.14 -10.76 15.58
C ARG A 11 7.54 -10.16 15.84
N ASN A 12 8.12 -9.51 14.84
CA ASN A 12 9.45 -8.89 14.92
C ASN A 12 9.43 -7.46 15.50
N ILE A 13 8.29 -6.99 16.01
CA ILE A 13 8.13 -5.66 16.58
C ILE A 13 8.10 -5.78 18.09
N ASN A 14 9.17 -5.39 18.77
CA ASN A 14 9.16 -5.28 20.22
C ASN A 14 8.41 -4.02 20.66
N TYR A 15 8.67 -2.89 19.99
CA TYR A 15 7.94 -1.65 20.22
C TYR A 15 7.96 -0.80 18.94
N MET A 16 6.82 -0.22 18.58
CA MET A 16 6.66 0.76 17.51
C MET A 16 5.54 1.73 17.90
N ALA A 17 5.81 3.03 17.83
CA ALA A 17 4.81 4.08 17.95
C ALA A 17 4.63 4.78 16.59
N PHE A 18 3.46 4.64 15.97
CA PHE A 18 3.14 5.20 14.67
C PHE A 18 2.06 6.27 14.80
N LYS A 19 2.37 7.51 14.43
CA LYS A 19 1.39 8.60 14.29
C LYS A 19 0.77 8.54 12.90
N LEU A 20 -0.56 8.61 12.81
CA LEU A 20 -1.24 8.65 11.53
C LEU A 20 -1.17 10.06 10.96
N PRO A 21 -0.55 10.26 9.79
CA PRO A 21 -0.63 11.52 9.08
C PRO A 21 -2.04 11.79 8.55
N GLY A 22 -2.27 12.99 8.03
CA GLY A 22 -3.52 13.37 7.37
C GLY A 22 -3.69 12.78 5.98
N GLU A 23 -4.59 13.39 5.23
CA GLU A 23 -4.86 13.07 3.81
C GLU A 23 -3.60 13.16 2.94
N GLY A 24 -3.62 12.42 1.83
CA GLY A 24 -2.54 12.37 0.86
C GLY A 24 -1.85 11.02 0.77
N VAL A 25 -0.82 10.96 -0.05
CA VAL A 25 -0.03 9.75 -0.28
C VAL A 25 1.21 9.75 0.61
N HIS A 26 1.42 8.68 1.35
CA HIS A 26 2.53 8.47 2.26
C HIS A 26 3.27 7.18 1.91
N ILE A 27 4.57 7.28 1.70
CA ILE A 27 5.41 6.12 1.39
C ILE A 27 5.97 5.54 2.70
N ILE A 28 5.71 4.26 2.93
CA ILE A 28 6.30 3.53 4.05
C ILE A 28 7.40 2.63 3.53
N THR A 29 8.61 2.83 4.03
CA THR A 29 9.77 2.06 3.62
C THR A 29 10.62 1.64 4.83
N GLY A 30 11.58 0.76 4.61
CA GLY A 30 12.45 0.20 5.64
C GLY A 30 12.86 -1.23 5.28
N GLU A 31 13.81 -1.80 6.01
CA GLU A 31 14.33 -3.13 5.77
C GLU A 31 13.25 -4.22 5.70
N ASN A 32 13.60 -5.36 5.08
CA ASN A 32 12.73 -6.54 5.10
C ASN A 32 12.51 -7.02 6.53
N GLY A 33 11.26 -7.37 6.85
CA GLY A 33 10.91 -7.82 8.19
C GLY A 33 10.84 -6.73 9.27
N VAL A 34 10.98 -5.43 8.93
CA VAL A 34 10.86 -4.33 9.90
C VAL A 34 9.43 -4.15 10.42
N GLY A 35 8.43 -4.74 9.79
CA GLY A 35 7.05 -4.72 10.27
C GLY A 35 6.06 -3.92 9.44
N LYS A 36 6.37 -3.57 8.17
CA LYS A 36 5.47 -2.85 7.26
C LYS A 36 4.10 -3.52 7.15
N THR A 37 4.06 -4.80 6.81
CA THR A 37 2.80 -5.58 6.69
C THR A 37 2.07 -5.74 8.02
N THR A 38 2.81 -5.84 9.15
CA THR A 38 2.22 -5.85 10.49
C THR A 38 1.52 -4.52 10.79
N LEU A 39 2.17 -3.39 10.47
CA LEU A 39 1.57 -2.05 10.60
C LEU A 39 0.31 -1.93 9.73
N PHE A 40 0.33 -2.42 8.47
CA PHE A 40 -0.84 -2.41 7.58
C PHE A 40 -2.00 -3.24 8.15
N THR A 41 -1.72 -4.38 8.76
CA THR A 41 -2.74 -5.16 9.47
C THR A 41 -3.37 -4.35 10.61
N CYS A 42 -2.55 -3.63 11.38
CA CYS A 42 -3.04 -2.77 12.47
C CYS A 42 -3.85 -1.57 11.93
N LEU A 43 -3.42 -0.95 10.84
CA LEU A 43 -4.16 0.13 10.17
C LEU A 43 -5.49 -0.38 9.62
N SER A 44 -5.52 -1.56 9.01
CA SER A 44 -6.74 -2.18 8.50
C SER A 44 -7.79 -2.38 9.58
N ARG A 45 -7.38 -2.62 10.84
CA ARG A 45 -8.30 -2.83 11.98
C ARG A 45 -9.19 -1.62 12.26
N ILE A 46 -8.78 -0.42 11.86
CA ILE A 46 -9.55 0.82 12.10
C ILE A 46 -10.98 0.70 11.52
N CYS A 47 -11.13 0.12 10.32
CA CYS A 47 -12.44 -0.05 9.69
C CYS A 47 -12.84 -1.53 9.50
N ASN A 48 -11.88 -2.48 9.61
CA ASN A 48 -12.14 -3.91 9.39
C ASN A 48 -12.01 -4.71 10.69
N ASN A 49 -13.13 -5.13 11.25
CA ASN A 49 -13.17 -5.92 12.48
C ASN A 49 -12.45 -7.27 12.40
N ASN A 50 -12.28 -7.81 11.20
CA ASN A 50 -11.62 -9.11 10.97
C ASN A 50 -10.12 -8.98 10.64
N ALA A 51 -9.55 -7.77 10.60
CA ALA A 51 -8.17 -7.54 10.19
C ALA A 51 -7.16 -8.40 10.96
N TYR A 52 -7.33 -8.55 12.26
CA TYR A 52 -6.44 -9.38 13.08
C TYR A 52 -6.59 -10.87 12.81
N ARG A 53 -7.82 -11.32 12.52
CA ARG A 53 -8.08 -12.72 12.20
C ARG A 53 -7.43 -13.13 10.88
N THR A 54 -7.42 -12.25 9.91
CA THR A 54 -6.83 -12.51 8.57
C THR A 54 -5.34 -12.20 8.51
N GLY A 55 -4.89 -11.14 9.19
CA GLY A 55 -3.50 -10.68 9.13
C GLY A 55 -2.56 -11.34 10.15
N PHE A 56 -3.09 -11.82 11.27
CA PHE A 56 -2.31 -12.52 12.30
C PHE A 56 -2.73 -13.99 12.43
N LEU A 57 -2.71 -14.70 11.29
CA LEU A 57 -2.99 -16.13 11.28
C LEU A 57 -1.98 -16.87 12.14
N THR A 58 -2.49 -17.65 13.11
CA THR A 58 -1.71 -18.58 13.92
C THR A 58 -1.78 -19.96 13.30
N THR A 59 -0.65 -20.52 12.94
CA THR A 59 -0.55 -21.96 12.66
C THR A 59 -0.21 -22.68 13.97
N ASN A 60 -0.80 -23.84 14.21
CA ASN A 60 -0.55 -24.67 15.41
C ASN A 60 0.94 -25.08 15.58
N LEU A 61 1.77 -24.82 14.57
CA LEU A 61 3.19 -25.17 14.50
C LEU A 61 4.13 -24.03 14.90
N SER A 62 3.67 -22.78 14.96
CA SER A 62 4.53 -21.65 15.31
C SER A 62 4.47 -21.36 16.81
N ASN A 63 5.52 -21.72 17.54
CA ASN A 63 5.74 -21.26 18.92
C ASN A 63 5.96 -19.74 19.02
N TYR A 64 6.06 -19.02 17.92
CA TYR A 64 6.23 -17.56 17.86
C TYR A 64 5.03 -16.78 18.39
N ASP A 65 3.86 -17.39 18.41
CA ASP A 65 2.61 -16.74 18.80
C ASP A 65 2.30 -16.79 20.32
N LYS A 66 3.22 -17.32 21.14
CA LYS A 66 3.05 -17.37 22.58
C LYS A 66 3.25 -16.01 23.28
N TYR A 67 3.71 -15.00 22.57
CA TYR A 67 3.94 -13.68 23.14
C TYR A 67 2.61 -12.93 23.30
N MET A 68 2.39 -12.41 24.50
CA MET A 68 1.25 -11.56 24.86
C MET A 68 1.46 -10.14 24.30
N GLY A 69 1.45 -10.00 22.99
CA GLY A 69 1.57 -8.71 22.34
C GLY A 69 0.33 -7.84 22.53
N SER A 70 0.49 -6.54 22.40
CA SER A 70 -0.61 -5.58 22.49
C SER A 70 -0.57 -4.55 21.37
N ILE A 71 -1.76 -4.06 20.98
CA ILE A 71 -1.93 -2.98 20.02
C ILE A 71 -2.83 -1.93 20.66
N SER A 72 -2.31 -0.73 20.87
CA SER A 72 -3.05 0.39 21.44
C SER A 72 -3.36 1.43 20.39
N TYR A 73 -4.60 1.86 20.31
CA TYR A 73 -5.09 2.93 19.45
C TYR A 73 -5.40 4.15 20.28
N PHE A 74 -4.97 5.32 19.82
CA PHE A 74 -5.19 6.60 20.49
C PHE A 74 -5.82 7.59 19.53
N VAL A 75 -6.80 8.35 20.03
CA VAL A 75 -7.37 9.52 19.35
C VAL A 75 -7.56 10.61 20.41
N GLY A 76 -6.71 11.65 20.37
CA GLY A 76 -6.59 12.57 21.50
C GLY A 76 -6.23 11.84 22.78
N ASP A 77 -7.01 12.06 23.84
CA ASP A 77 -6.80 11.43 25.17
C ASP A 77 -7.43 10.04 25.31
N GLU A 78 -8.20 9.59 24.29
CA GLU A 78 -8.84 8.28 24.37
C GLU A 78 -7.91 7.18 23.87
N LYS A 79 -7.99 6.04 24.54
CA LYS A 79 -7.18 4.85 24.28
C LYS A 79 -8.04 3.60 24.32
N VAL A 80 -7.75 2.65 23.42
CA VAL A 80 -8.20 1.26 23.47
C VAL A 80 -7.03 0.35 23.18
N THR A 81 -6.79 -0.66 24.02
CA THR A 81 -5.71 -1.62 23.85
C THR A 81 -6.27 -3.00 23.56
N TYR A 82 -5.83 -3.59 22.46
CA TYR A 82 -6.11 -4.98 22.11
C TYR A 82 -4.97 -5.87 22.58
N THR A 83 -5.31 -6.94 23.31
CA THR A 83 -4.37 -7.98 23.72
C THR A 83 -4.80 -9.34 23.16
N LYS A 84 -3.82 -10.18 22.84
CA LYS A 84 -4.06 -11.56 22.39
C LYS A 84 -4.23 -12.45 23.62
N ARG A 85 -5.37 -13.10 23.77
CA ARG A 85 -5.64 -14.08 24.84
C ARG A 85 -5.00 -15.43 24.53
N THR A 86 -4.87 -16.26 25.55
CA THR A 86 -4.40 -17.66 25.42
C THR A 86 -5.22 -18.48 24.41
N SER A 87 -6.49 -18.12 24.21
CA SER A 87 -7.37 -18.68 23.17
C SER A 87 -7.03 -18.23 21.74
N GLY A 88 -6.00 -17.40 21.55
CA GLY A 88 -5.61 -16.82 20.24
C GLY A 88 -6.49 -15.67 19.77
N ARG A 89 -7.53 -15.29 20.52
CA ARG A 89 -8.43 -14.18 20.15
C ARG A 89 -7.92 -12.84 20.66
N TRP A 90 -8.04 -11.82 19.82
CA TRP A 90 -7.76 -10.44 20.19
C TRP A 90 -8.97 -9.81 20.89
N GLN A 91 -8.78 -9.27 22.08
CA GLN A 91 -9.84 -8.63 22.86
C GLN A 91 -9.41 -7.22 23.28
N PRO A 92 -10.33 -6.24 23.22
CA PRO A 92 -10.08 -4.90 23.74
C PRO A 92 -10.15 -4.91 25.28
N ASP A 93 -9.38 -4.01 25.90
CA ASP A 93 -9.41 -3.76 27.35
C ASP A 93 -10.71 -3.08 27.81
N VAL A 94 -11.25 -2.22 26.94
CA VAL A 94 -12.51 -1.50 27.16
C VAL A 94 -13.43 -1.65 25.96
N ASN A 95 -14.72 -1.73 26.20
CA ASN A 95 -15.73 -1.84 25.14
C ASN A 95 -16.08 -0.45 24.56
N LYS A 96 -15.08 0.30 24.11
CA LYS A 96 -15.23 1.61 23.47
C LYS A 96 -14.96 1.49 21.97
N ASN A 97 -15.86 2.05 21.16
CA ASN A 97 -15.63 2.12 19.71
C ASN A 97 -14.87 3.41 19.34
N ILE A 98 -13.56 3.43 19.65
CA ILE A 98 -12.67 4.54 19.31
C ILE A 98 -12.50 4.71 17.78
N PHE A 99 -12.72 3.65 17.00
CA PHE A 99 -12.41 3.65 15.57
C PHE A 99 -13.23 4.64 14.76
N LYS A 100 -14.48 4.93 15.18
CA LYS A 100 -15.30 5.98 14.55
C LYS A 100 -14.62 7.36 14.58
N LYS A 101 -13.79 7.61 15.60
CA LYS A 101 -13.08 8.89 15.76
C LYS A 101 -11.84 9.03 14.88
N PHE A 102 -11.37 7.93 14.27
CA PHE A 102 -10.36 8.02 13.22
C PHE A 102 -10.89 8.69 11.95
N ASN A 103 -12.21 8.80 11.81
CA ASN A 103 -12.89 9.51 10.75
C ASN A 103 -12.57 8.98 9.34
N TYR A 104 -12.41 7.65 9.19
CA TYR A 104 -12.36 6.99 7.90
C TYR A 104 -13.67 6.24 7.65
N LYS A 105 -14.24 6.37 6.44
CA LYS A 105 -15.45 5.64 6.06
C LYS A 105 -15.16 4.16 5.82
N SER A 106 -14.07 3.87 5.14
CA SER A 106 -13.67 2.50 4.87
C SER A 106 -12.15 2.33 4.87
N VAL A 107 -11.69 1.08 4.85
CA VAL A 107 -10.29 0.73 4.59
C VAL A 107 -10.25 -0.29 3.46
N VAL A 108 -9.40 -0.03 2.48
CA VAL A 108 -9.10 -0.95 1.39
C VAL A 108 -7.64 -1.34 1.49
N HIS A 109 -7.37 -2.64 1.54
CA HIS A 109 -6.02 -3.19 1.51
C HIS A 109 -5.79 -3.89 0.19
N ILE A 110 -4.98 -3.26 -0.65
CA ILE A 110 -4.65 -3.72 -1.99
C ILE A 110 -3.31 -4.46 -1.93
N ASN A 111 -3.37 -5.77 -2.12
CA ASN A 111 -2.17 -6.58 -2.30
C ASN A 111 -1.92 -6.72 -3.80
N THR A 112 -0.68 -6.64 -4.23
CA THR A 112 -0.27 -6.84 -5.64
C THR A 112 -0.38 -8.31 -6.05
N LYS A 113 -1.61 -8.85 -6.02
CA LYS A 113 -1.89 -10.23 -6.42
C LYS A 113 -2.22 -10.32 -7.90
N ASN A 114 -1.75 -11.40 -8.53
CA ASN A 114 -2.08 -11.74 -9.92
C ASN A 114 -3.48 -12.40 -9.99
N GLU A 115 -4.51 -11.69 -9.54
CA GLU A 115 -5.88 -12.20 -9.61
C GLU A 115 -6.49 -11.91 -10.97
N ARG A 116 -6.62 -12.94 -11.80
CA ARG A 116 -7.21 -12.87 -13.14
C ARG A 116 -8.60 -13.45 -13.14
N ILE A 117 -9.50 -12.84 -13.88
CA ILE A 117 -10.80 -13.42 -14.18
C ILE A 117 -10.67 -14.25 -15.45
N PHE A 118 -10.87 -15.56 -15.31
CA PHE A 118 -10.85 -16.49 -16.43
C PHE A 118 -12.21 -16.43 -17.15
N THR A 119 -12.18 -16.06 -18.44
CA THR A 119 -13.34 -16.11 -19.32
C THR A 119 -13.42 -17.47 -19.98
N GLN A 120 -14.64 -18.00 -20.13
CA GLN A 120 -14.91 -19.22 -20.89
C GLN A 120 -15.56 -18.87 -22.23
N SER A 121 -15.64 -19.83 -23.13
CA SER A 121 -16.29 -19.65 -24.44
C SER A 121 -17.75 -19.19 -24.36
N MET A 122 -18.42 -19.49 -23.26
CA MET A 122 -19.80 -19.02 -22.98
C MET A 122 -19.88 -17.55 -22.56
N ASP A 123 -18.75 -16.93 -22.16
CA ASP A 123 -18.67 -15.53 -21.73
C ASP A 123 -18.38 -14.60 -22.93
N THR A 124 -18.75 -15.03 -24.14
CA THR A 124 -18.57 -14.20 -25.35
C THR A 124 -19.28 -12.85 -25.17
N PRO A 125 -18.66 -11.76 -25.61
CA PRO A 125 -19.31 -10.45 -25.60
C PRO A 125 -20.67 -10.57 -26.30
N ARG A 126 -21.73 -10.15 -25.64
CA ARG A 126 -23.05 -10.04 -26.27
C ARG A 126 -22.96 -9.06 -27.45
N ARG A 127 -23.94 -9.06 -28.37
CA ARG A 127 -23.99 -8.14 -29.52
C ARG A 127 -23.71 -6.67 -29.19
N ASN A 128 -23.98 -6.23 -27.95
CA ASN A 128 -23.64 -4.91 -27.42
C ASN A 128 -22.81 -5.08 -26.12
N PRO A 129 -21.49 -5.19 -26.19
CA PRO A 129 -20.63 -5.19 -24.99
C PRO A 129 -20.80 -3.86 -24.26
N LYS A 130 -20.85 -3.92 -22.91
CA LYS A 130 -20.90 -2.69 -22.10
C LYS A 130 -19.60 -1.91 -22.27
N PRO A 131 -19.68 -0.58 -22.47
CA PRO A 131 -18.49 0.25 -22.54
C PRO A 131 -17.74 0.19 -21.19
N VAL A 132 -16.44 0.36 -21.25
CA VAL A 132 -15.59 0.59 -20.10
C VAL A 132 -15.63 2.09 -19.78
N ASP A 133 -15.54 2.43 -18.51
CA ASP A 133 -15.52 3.83 -18.09
C ASP A 133 -14.28 4.53 -18.68
N VAL A 134 -14.48 5.72 -19.22
CA VAL A 134 -13.42 6.48 -19.91
C VAL A 134 -12.25 6.78 -18.99
N TRP A 135 -12.51 7.04 -17.71
CA TRP A 135 -11.47 7.30 -16.72
C TRP A 135 -10.51 6.10 -16.59
N LEU A 136 -11.02 4.86 -16.57
CA LEU A 136 -10.20 3.64 -16.44
C LEU A 136 -9.32 3.43 -17.67
N ILE A 137 -9.88 3.63 -18.86
CA ILE A 137 -9.12 3.59 -20.12
C ILE A 137 -7.99 4.61 -20.09
N ASN A 138 -8.31 5.86 -19.75
CA ASN A 138 -7.34 6.95 -19.70
C ASN A 138 -6.25 6.68 -18.65
N ALA A 139 -6.61 6.21 -17.46
CA ALA A 139 -5.65 5.87 -16.41
C ALA A 139 -4.71 4.73 -16.84
N MET A 140 -5.26 3.64 -17.41
CA MET A 140 -4.46 2.53 -17.92
C MET A 140 -3.48 2.98 -19.02
N ASN A 141 -3.97 3.73 -20.01
CA ASN A 141 -3.15 4.21 -21.11
C ASN A 141 -2.08 5.22 -20.66
N SER A 142 -2.44 6.16 -19.79
CA SER A 142 -1.52 7.18 -19.29
C SER A 142 -0.41 6.56 -18.42
N ILE A 143 -0.76 5.70 -17.45
CA ILE A 143 0.20 5.10 -16.53
C ILE A 143 1.15 4.15 -17.27
N LEU A 144 0.63 3.32 -18.17
CA LEU A 144 1.45 2.39 -18.95
C LEU A 144 2.10 3.01 -20.20
N ASN A 145 1.78 4.27 -20.51
CA ASN A 145 2.24 5.00 -21.69
C ASN A 145 1.97 4.22 -22.99
N THR A 146 0.71 3.92 -23.25
CA THR A 146 0.24 3.13 -24.39
C THR A 146 -1.16 3.60 -24.79
N ASP A 147 -1.60 3.24 -25.97
CA ASP A 147 -2.97 3.40 -26.48
C ASP A 147 -3.76 2.07 -26.53
N LYS A 148 -3.12 0.99 -26.10
CA LYS A 148 -3.61 -0.39 -26.19
C LYS A 148 -5.01 -0.59 -25.64
N PHE A 149 -5.37 0.13 -24.57
CA PHE A 149 -6.64 -0.05 -23.84
C PHE A 149 -7.78 0.82 -24.39
N SER A 150 -7.54 1.63 -25.44
CA SER A 150 -8.53 2.59 -25.96
C SER A 150 -9.85 1.95 -26.40
N ASN A 151 -9.81 0.71 -26.87
CA ASN A 151 -10.99 -0.05 -27.30
C ASN A 151 -11.39 -1.14 -26.30
N MET A 152 -11.01 -1.01 -25.02
CA MET A 152 -11.33 -2.01 -24.01
C MET A 152 -12.85 -2.10 -23.78
N ILE A 153 -13.34 -3.32 -23.63
CA ILE A 153 -14.76 -3.63 -23.40
C ILE A 153 -14.96 -4.44 -22.11
N ARG A 154 -16.17 -4.43 -21.58
CA ARG A 154 -16.58 -5.26 -20.44
C ARG A 154 -17.26 -6.52 -20.91
N ILE A 155 -16.87 -7.66 -20.34
CA ILE A 155 -17.50 -8.97 -20.52
C ILE A 155 -18.12 -9.36 -19.20
N THR A 156 -19.43 -9.60 -19.15
CA THR A 156 -20.09 -10.13 -17.95
C THR A 156 -19.76 -11.62 -17.85
N VAL A 157 -19.17 -12.02 -16.74
CA VAL A 157 -18.81 -13.40 -16.46
C VAL A 157 -19.90 -14.01 -15.60
N GLY A 158 -20.37 -15.21 -15.98
CA GLY A 158 -21.34 -15.97 -15.20
C GLY A 158 -20.77 -16.39 -13.84
N ASP A 159 -21.54 -17.09 -13.04
CA ASP A 159 -21.25 -17.36 -11.62
C ASP A 159 -19.79 -17.72 -11.30
N LEU A 160 -19.06 -16.74 -10.76
CA LEU A 160 -17.65 -16.88 -10.36
C LEU A 160 -17.44 -17.83 -9.18
N ARG A 161 -18.48 -18.08 -8.38
CA ARG A 161 -18.41 -18.96 -7.20
C ARG A 161 -18.11 -20.40 -7.58
N SER A 162 -18.63 -20.86 -8.71
CA SER A 162 -18.38 -22.20 -9.22
C SER A 162 -17.00 -22.38 -9.83
N ARG A 163 -16.32 -21.29 -10.18
CA ARG A 163 -15.08 -21.32 -10.98
C ARG A 163 -13.80 -21.16 -10.17
N THR A 164 -13.86 -20.60 -8.97
CA THR A 164 -12.65 -20.26 -8.19
C THR A 164 -12.56 -20.94 -6.83
N GLY A 165 -13.61 -21.62 -6.38
CA GLY A 165 -13.64 -22.31 -5.07
C GLY A 165 -13.52 -21.40 -3.84
N ASN A 166 -13.19 -20.12 -4.02
CA ASN A 166 -13.06 -19.14 -2.95
C ASN A 166 -14.14 -18.06 -3.08
N ALA A 167 -15.01 -17.99 -2.09
CA ALA A 167 -16.07 -16.98 -1.98
C ALA A 167 -15.50 -15.63 -1.51
N ASP A 168 -14.56 -15.03 -2.24
CA ASP A 168 -14.15 -13.66 -1.95
C ASP A 168 -15.19 -12.69 -2.50
N LYS A 169 -15.94 -12.06 -1.58
CA LYS A 169 -17.07 -11.17 -1.89
C LYS A 169 -16.68 -9.89 -2.66
N ARG A 170 -15.38 -9.65 -2.87
CA ARG A 170 -14.83 -8.45 -3.53
C ARG A 170 -14.56 -8.63 -5.02
N ARG A 171 -14.77 -9.81 -5.58
CA ARG A 171 -14.47 -10.06 -6.99
C ARG A 171 -15.49 -9.43 -7.92
N ARG A 172 -14.97 -8.76 -8.96
CA ARG A 172 -15.75 -8.24 -10.07
C ARG A 172 -16.49 -9.38 -10.77
N ASN A 173 -17.78 -9.18 -11.07
CA ASN A 173 -18.52 -10.06 -11.99
C ASN A 173 -18.25 -9.71 -13.46
N THR A 174 -17.17 -8.95 -13.71
CA THR A 174 -16.86 -8.35 -14.99
C THR A 174 -15.40 -8.58 -15.31
N ALA A 175 -15.12 -9.22 -16.43
CA ALA A 175 -13.81 -9.29 -17.03
C ALA A 175 -13.63 -8.19 -18.08
N PHE A 176 -12.39 -7.86 -18.42
CA PHE A 176 -12.06 -6.89 -19.45
C PHE A 176 -11.39 -7.60 -20.63
N ALA A 177 -11.66 -7.07 -21.82
CA ALA A 177 -11.05 -7.57 -23.04
C ALA A 177 -10.84 -6.44 -24.05
N ILE A 178 -9.88 -6.63 -24.95
CA ILE A 178 -9.60 -5.73 -26.06
C ILE A 178 -9.92 -6.47 -27.35
N PRO A 179 -10.83 -5.96 -28.20
CA PRO A 179 -11.10 -6.55 -29.51
C PRO A 179 -9.86 -6.47 -30.41
N ILE A 180 -9.46 -7.60 -31.01
CA ILE A 180 -8.36 -7.65 -31.99
C ILE A 180 -8.93 -7.71 -33.41
N SER A 181 -9.93 -8.57 -33.62
CA SER A 181 -10.62 -8.75 -34.89
C SER A 181 -12.01 -9.35 -34.63
N ARG A 182 -12.79 -9.62 -35.68
CA ARG A 182 -14.11 -10.23 -35.57
C ARG A 182 -14.03 -11.54 -34.74
N ASN A 183 -14.69 -11.57 -33.58
CA ASN A 183 -14.73 -12.71 -32.63
C ASN A 183 -13.37 -13.11 -32.01
N ARG A 184 -12.36 -12.25 -32.05
CA ARG A 184 -11.07 -12.48 -31.38
C ARG A 184 -10.78 -11.36 -30.39
N TYR A 185 -10.48 -11.73 -29.15
CA TYR A 185 -10.29 -10.82 -28.03
C TYR A 185 -8.99 -11.12 -27.30
N TYR A 186 -8.30 -10.07 -26.89
CA TYR A 186 -7.21 -10.13 -25.94
C TYR A 186 -7.82 -9.91 -24.55
N THR A 187 -7.99 -11.00 -23.78
CA THR A 187 -8.67 -10.99 -22.50
C THR A 187 -7.70 -10.81 -21.33
N GLU A 188 -8.21 -10.59 -20.13
CA GLU A 188 -7.40 -10.50 -18.90
C GLU A 188 -6.45 -11.69 -18.69
N GLN A 189 -6.76 -12.86 -19.22
CA GLN A 189 -5.88 -14.03 -19.19
C GLN A 189 -4.55 -13.77 -19.91
N ASN A 190 -4.57 -12.93 -20.91
CA ASN A 190 -3.43 -12.57 -21.74
C ASN A 190 -2.72 -11.29 -21.30
N PHE A 191 -3.33 -10.51 -20.39
CA PHE A 191 -2.70 -9.29 -19.86
C PHE A 191 -1.39 -9.63 -19.16
N SER A 192 -0.39 -8.77 -19.33
CA SER A 192 0.85 -8.88 -18.56
C SER A 192 0.60 -8.78 -17.05
N PHE A 193 1.57 -9.18 -16.25
CA PHE A 193 1.45 -9.06 -14.79
C PHE A 193 1.22 -7.61 -14.36
N GLY A 194 1.96 -6.66 -14.93
CA GLY A 194 1.79 -5.23 -14.62
C GLY A 194 0.43 -4.68 -15.04
N GLU A 195 -0.08 -5.09 -16.21
CA GLU A 195 -1.39 -4.66 -16.69
C GLU A 195 -2.53 -5.13 -15.78
N ILE A 196 -2.49 -6.38 -15.32
CA ILE A 196 -3.55 -6.92 -14.46
C ILE A 196 -3.49 -6.35 -13.04
N VAL A 197 -2.30 -6.15 -12.49
CA VAL A 197 -2.11 -5.52 -11.17
C VAL A 197 -2.61 -4.08 -11.20
N LEU A 198 -2.24 -3.31 -12.23
CA LEU A 198 -2.70 -1.93 -12.38
C LEU A 198 -4.22 -1.85 -12.55
N LEU A 199 -4.80 -2.70 -13.40
CA LEU A 199 -6.25 -2.77 -13.61
C LEU A 199 -7.00 -3.03 -12.29
N ASN A 200 -6.56 -4.01 -11.51
CA ASN A 200 -7.16 -4.35 -10.23
C ASN A 200 -7.03 -3.21 -9.22
N LEU A 201 -5.83 -2.59 -9.14
CA LEU A 201 -5.56 -1.47 -8.26
C LEU A 201 -6.46 -0.27 -8.57
N LEU A 202 -6.56 0.12 -9.83
CA LEU A 202 -7.42 1.23 -10.27
C LEU A 202 -8.90 0.94 -9.96
N TYR A 203 -9.33 -0.29 -10.22
CA TYR A 203 -10.70 -0.71 -9.94
C TYR A 203 -11.02 -0.69 -8.44
N ASP A 204 -10.12 -1.15 -7.59
CA ASP A 204 -10.29 -1.15 -6.13
C ASP A 204 -10.31 0.28 -5.56
N ILE A 205 -9.45 1.17 -6.07
CA ILE A 205 -9.44 2.58 -5.66
C ILE A 205 -10.74 3.28 -6.05
N GLU A 206 -11.23 3.06 -7.27
CA GLU A 206 -12.47 3.70 -7.74
C GLU A 206 -13.68 3.27 -6.91
N ASN A 207 -13.74 2.00 -6.53
CA ASN A 207 -14.83 1.48 -5.70
C ASN A 207 -14.66 1.80 -4.19
N THR A 208 -13.62 2.53 -3.83
CA THR A 208 -13.41 2.99 -2.45
C THR A 208 -14.25 4.24 -2.20
N GLU A 209 -14.83 4.36 -1.02
CA GLU A 209 -15.55 5.58 -0.61
C GLU A 209 -14.57 6.75 -0.39
N ASP A 210 -15.03 7.97 -0.61
CA ASP A 210 -14.26 9.16 -0.26
C ASP A 210 -13.97 9.19 1.25
N ASN A 211 -12.92 9.91 1.65
CA ASN A 211 -12.46 9.96 3.03
C ASN A 211 -12.14 8.57 3.62
N SER A 212 -11.44 7.75 2.86
CA SER A 212 -11.08 6.39 3.22
C SER A 212 -9.58 6.19 3.34
N LEU A 213 -9.20 5.08 3.97
CA LEU A 213 -7.82 4.64 4.14
C LEU A 213 -7.49 3.57 3.09
N VAL A 214 -6.50 3.84 2.25
CA VAL A 214 -6.02 2.93 1.21
C VAL A 214 -4.63 2.45 1.58
N LEU A 215 -4.44 1.14 1.63
CA LEU A 215 -3.18 0.49 1.95
C LEU A 215 -2.73 -0.33 0.75
N ILE A 216 -1.57 -0.02 0.18
CA ILE A 216 -1.01 -0.69 -1.00
C ILE A 216 0.32 -1.32 -0.61
N ASP A 217 0.42 -2.65 -0.71
CA ASP A 217 1.62 -3.38 -0.33
C ASP A 217 2.42 -3.79 -1.58
N GLU A 218 3.74 -3.50 -1.57
CA GLU A 218 4.71 -3.90 -2.59
C GLU A 218 4.34 -3.50 -4.02
N LEU A 219 4.01 -2.22 -4.23
CA LEU A 219 3.56 -1.68 -5.51
C LEU A 219 4.57 -1.91 -6.66
N GLU A 220 5.86 -1.97 -6.35
CA GLU A 220 6.95 -2.13 -7.31
C GLU A 220 7.00 -3.48 -8.03
N MET A 221 6.42 -4.53 -7.46
CA MET A 221 6.61 -5.90 -7.96
C MET A 221 6.10 -6.13 -9.39
N ALA A 222 5.19 -5.29 -9.86
CA ALA A 222 4.52 -5.51 -11.12
C ALA A 222 4.80 -4.45 -12.20
N LEU A 223 5.30 -3.27 -11.81
CA LEU A 223 5.37 -2.11 -12.69
C LEU A 223 6.82 -1.68 -12.98
N HIS A 224 7.08 -1.35 -14.24
CA HIS A 224 8.34 -0.71 -14.62
C HIS A 224 8.50 0.67 -13.91
N PRO A 225 9.72 1.11 -13.53
CA PRO A 225 9.95 2.35 -12.80
C PRO A 225 9.23 3.58 -13.38
N ALA A 226 9.23 3.75 -14.69
CA ALA A 226 8.53 4.87 -15.32
C ALA A 226 6.99 4.82 -15.13
N ALA A 227 6.39 3.62 -15.10
CA ALA A 227 4.97 3.44 -14.80
C ALA A 227 4.68 3.67 -13.31
N GLN A 228 5.63 3.31 -12.42
CA GLN A 228 5.51 3.60 -10.99
C GLN A 228 5.41 5.11 -10.74
N VAL A 229 6.25 5.91 -11.40
CA VAL A 229 6.22 7.39 -11.27
C VAL A 229 4.86 7.95 -11.72
N ARG A 230 4.38 7.56 -12.92
CA ARG A 230 3.08 8.03 -13.42
C ARG A 230 1.91 7.57 -12.55
N LEU A 231 1.99 6.38 -11.98
CA LEU A 231 1.00 5.90 -11.01
C LEU A 231 1.03 6.74 -9.73
N MET A 232 2.20 7.16 -9.25
CA MET A 232 2.31 8.04 -8.09
C MET A 232 1.64 9.40 -8.33
N ASP A 233 1.80 9.98 -9.52
CA ASP A 233 1.13 11.23 -9.90
C ASP A 233 -0.39 11.04 -9.87
N TYR A 234 -0.90 9.97 -10.48
CA TYR A 234 -2.32 9.62 -10.45
C TYR A 234 -2.85 9.44 -9.02
N LEU A 235 -2.14 8.70 -8.17
CA LEU A 235 -2.55 8.48 -6.77
C LEU A 235 -2.54 9.76 -5.94
N ASN A 236 -1.59 10.67 -6.16
CA ASN A 236 -1.55 11.97 -5.49
C ASN A 236 -2.76 12.83 -5.86
N GLU A 237 -3.14 12.83 -7.14
CA GLU A 237 -4.32 13.55 -7.60
C GLU A 237 -5.62 12.97 -7.02
N MET A 238 -5.81 11.66 -7.10
CA MET A 238 -6.95 10.95 -6.54
C MET A 238 -7.07 11.13 -5.03
N ALA A 239 -5.96 11.04 -4.30
CA ALA A 239 -5.95 11.24 -2.85
C ALA A 239 -6.42 12.65 -2.47
N LYS A 240 -6.02 13.68 -3.24
CA LYS A 240 -6.45 15.05 -3.03
C LYS A 240 -7.92 15.26 -3.37
N GLN A 241 -8.39 14.74 -4.52
CA GLN A 241 -9.77 14.92 -4.99
C GLN A 241 -10.80 14.23 -4.09
N ARG A 242 -10.46 13.06 -3.56
CA ARG A 242 -11.36 12.19 -2.81
C ARG A 242 -11.05 12.13 -1.30
N HIS A 243 -10.18 13.02 -0.81
CA HIS A 243 -9.77 13.08 0.60
C HIS A 243 -9.25 11.73 1.14
N LEU A 244 -8.50 10.98 0.33
CA LEU A 244 -7.98 9.69 0.74
C LEU A 244 -6.69 9.85 1.56
N THR A 245 -6.50 8.94 2.51
CA THR A 245 -5.19 8.71 3.14
C THR A 245 -4.62 7.41 2.56
N VAL A 246 -3.57 7.52 1.75
CA VAL A 246 -2.98 6.39 1.05
C VAL A 246 -1.62 6.07 1.64
N PHE A 247 -1.43 4.84 2.13
CA PHE A 247 -0.12 4.32 2.51
C PHE A 247 0.36 3.31 1.48
N ILE A 248 1.57 3.50 0.98
CA ILE A 248 2.21 2.60 0.04
C ILE A 248 3.46 2.03 0.70
N SER A 249 3.52 0.72 0.87
CA SER A 249 4.73 0.03 1.29
C SER A 249 5.57 -0.28 0.05
N THR A 250 6.85 0.11 0.06
CA THR A 250 7.71 -0.08 -1.10
C THR A 250 9.21 -0.07 -0.75
N HIS A 251 9.98 -0.75 -1.58
CA HIS A 251 11.44 -0.67 -1.64
C HIS A 251 11.94 0.03 -2.92
N SER A 252 11.01 0.48 -3.78
CA SER A 252 11.38 1.14 -5.04
C SER A 252 12.00 2.50 -4.81
N THR A 253 13.24 2.67 -5.26
CA THR A 253 13.94 3.96 -5.27
C THR A 253 13.22 4.99 -6.13
N SER A 254 12.58 4.56 -7.23
CA SER A 254 11.79 5.44 -8.10
C SER A 254 10.61 6.04 -7.36
N ILE A 255 9.85 5.24 -6.60
CA ILE A 255 8.71 5.71 -5.80
C ILE A 255 9.19 6.61 -4.64
N ILE A 256 10.24 6.20 -3.94
CA ILE A 256 10.77 6.95 -2.78
C ILE A 256 11.23 8.36 -3.21
N LYS A 257 11.87 8.50 -4.38
CA LYS A 257 12.35 9.79 -4.91
C LYS A 257 11.24 10.74 -5.35
N THR A 258 10.05 10.23 -5.68
CA THR A 258 8.93 11.05 -6.18
C THR A 258 8.08 11.68 -5.10
N ASN A 259 8.19 11.25 -3.84
CA ASN A 259 7.28 11.70 -2.78
C ASN A 259 8.04 12.36 -1.61
N LYS A 260 7.51 13.49 -1.12
CA LYS A 260 8.04 14.21 0.05
C LYS A 260 7.58 13.60 1.39
N ASN A 261 6.54 12.77 1.38
CA ASN A 261 5.96 12.17 2.57
C ASN A 261 6.48 10.73 2.79
N VAL A 262 7.80 10.58 2.80
CA VAL A 262 8.44 9.28 3.07
C VAL A 262 8.50 9.05 4.58
N ILE A 263 8.04 7.88 5.00
CA ILE A 263 8.08 7.39 6.38
C ILE A 263 9.03 6.19 6.41
N LEU A 264 10.17 6.36 7.04
CA LEU A 264 11.17 5.30 7.21
C LEU A 264 10.92 4.57 8.53
N LEU A 265 10.78 3.25 8.46
CA LEU A 265 10.82 2.36 9.61
C LEU A 265 12.23 1.80 9.74
N GLU A 266 12.90 2.11 10.84
CA GLU A 266 14.28 1.67 11.10
C GLU A 266 14.34 0.89 12.41
N ARG A 267 14.93 -0.31 12.39
CA ARG A 267 15.17 -1.08 13.62
C ARG A 267 16.38 -0.51 14.35
N LYS A 268 16.16 -0.04 15.57
CA LYS A 268 17.23 0.42 16.48
C LYS A 268 17.14 -0.32 17.80
N SER A 269 18.16 -1.14 18.07
CA SER A 269 18.19 -1.99 19.28
C SER A 269 16.89 -2.79 19.44
N ASN A 270 16.07 -2.44 20.39
CA ASN A 270 14.86 -3.19 20.76
C ASN A 270 13.55 -2.52 20.30
N GLU A 271 13.63 -1.46 19.52
CA GLU A 271 12.46 -0.72 19.03
C GLU A 271 12.54 -0.43 17.53
N ILE A 272 11.38 -0.14 16.92
CA ILE A 272 11.30 0.38 15.58
C ILE A 272 11.03 1.86 15.65
N LYS A 273 12.03 2.66 15.24
CA LYS A 273 11.90 4.11 15.12
C LYS A 273 11.21 4.47 13.82
N VAL A 274 10.29 5.42 13.91
CA VAL A 274 9.49 5.91 12.77
C VAL A 274 9.95 7.33 12.44
N PHE A 275 10.55 7.51 11.27
CA PHE A 275 11.01 8.81 10.80
C PHE A 275 10.06 9.33 9.74
N TYR A 276 9.34 10.40 10.07
CA TYR A 276 8.42 11.08 9.16
C TYR A 276 9.18 12.09 8.29
N LYS A 277 8.68 12.30 7.06
CA LYS A 277 9.33 13.20 6.08
C LYS A 277 10.82 12.90 5.92
N CYS A 278 11.14 11.60 5.93
CA CYS A 278 12.54 11.16 5.80
C CYS A 278 13.07 11.57 4.42
N PRO A 279 14.27 12.18 4.33
CA PRO A 279 14.92 12.46 3.07
C PRO A 279 15.09 11.16 2.24
N PRO A 280 14.81 11.20 0.92
CA PRO A 280 14.94 10.02 0.05
C PRO A 280 16.31 9.34 0.14
N ALA A 281 17.40 10.08 0.17
CA ALA A 281 18.75 9.52 0.27
C ALA A 281 18.95 8.71 1.56
N LYS A 282 18.45 9.20 2.71
CA LYS A 282 18.50 8.44 3.97
C LYS A 282 17.65 7.17 3.88
N ALA A 283 16.44 7.27 3.33
CA ALA A 283 15.54 6.13 3.18
C ALA A 283 16.16 5.06 2.28
N ILE A 284 16.69 5.45 1.12
CA ILE A 284 17.36 4.57 0.15
C ILE A 284 18.62 3.96 0.75
N GLY A 285 19.47 4.75 1.40
CA GLY A 285 20.69 4.26 2.05
C GLY A 285 20.45 3.25 3.18
N THR A 286 19.28 3.32 3.84
CA THR A 286 18.89 2.34 4.87
C THR A 286 18.43 1.02 4.24
N ILE A 287 17.78 1.06 3.07
CA ILE A 287 17.23 -0.13 2.39
C ILE A 287 18.28 -0.84 1.55
N GLY A 288 19.07 -0.08 0.79
CA GLY A 288 20.10 -0.58 -0.11
C GLY A 288 21.45 -0.52 0.58
N MET A 289 21.93 -1.59 1.18
CA MET A 289 23.25 -1.73 1.76
C MET A 289 24.31 -0.78 1.16
N ARG A 290 24.33 0.49 1.57
CA ARG A 290 25.35 1.52 1.35
C ARG A 290 25.76 1.93 -0.09
N GLU A 291 25.29 1.29 -1.15
CA GLU A 291 25.80 1.54 -2.51
C GLU A 291 25.13 2.70 -3.26
N ASP A 292 23.95 3.16 -2.83
CA ASP A 292 23.21 4.26 -3.50
C ASP A 292 23.14 5.56 -2.68
N THR A 293 24.13 5.84 -1.86
CA THR A 293 24.23 7.15 -1.19
C THR A 293 24.72 8.22 -2.15
N MET A 294 23.92 8.59 -3.14
CA MET A 294 24.09 9.92 -3.73
C MET A 294 23.79 10.94 -2.64
N ALA A 295 24.74 11.79 -2.35
CA ALA A 295 24.57 12.87 -1.40
C ALA A 295 23.41 13.76 -1.83
N ASP A 296 22.48 14.06 -0.91
CA ASP A 296 21.34 14.97 -1.17
C ASP A 296 21.82 16.40 -1.49
N ILE A 297 23.07 16.70 -1.14
CA ILE A 297 23.69 17.99 -1.34
C ILE A 297 25.10 17.77 -1.90
N ILE A 298 25.37 18.34 -3.07
CA ILE A 298 26.71 18.49 -3.62
C ILE A 298 27.16 19.92 -3.33
N VAL A 299 28.21 20.05 -2.52
CA VAL A 299 28.83 21.34 -2.26
C VAL A 299 30.07 21.47 -3.14
N ILE A 300 30.03 22.40 -4.07
CA ILE A 300 31.17 22.75 -4.92
C ILE A 300 31.91 23.89 -4.23
N VAL A 301 33.16 23.66 -3.90
CA VAL A 301 34.04 24.67 -3.29
C VAL A 301 35.13 25.06 -4.27
N GLU A 302 35.57 26.33 -4.22
CA GLU A 302 36.51 26.89 -5.19
C GLU A 302 37.96 26.40 -4.95
N ASP A 303 38.30 26.14 -3.68
CA ASP A 303 39.64 25.70 -3.30
C ASP A 303 39.68 24.83 -2.02
N ASP A 304 40.86 24.38 -1.65
CA ASP A 304 41.07 23.54 -0.46
C ASP A 304 40.84 24.32 0.86
N MET A 305 40.94 25.62 0.88
CA MET A 305 40.68 26.45 2.06
C MET A 305 39.16 26.53 2.30
N ALA A 306 38.35 26.74 1.27
CA ALA A 306 36.89 26.68 1.35
C ALA A 306 36.39 25.30 1.77
N LYS A 307 37.04 24.22 1.30
CA LYS A 307 36.79 22.86 1.73
C LYS A 307 37.10 22.63 3.22
N ALA A 308 38.19 23.19 3.70
CA ALA A 308 38.59 23.09 5.11
C ALA A 308 37.58 23.82 6.02
N LEU A 309 37.14 25.03 5.62
CA LEU A 309 36.14 25.83 6.32
C LEU A 309 34.80 25.10 6.38
N PHE A 310 34.32 24.54 5.25
CA PHE A 310 33.09 23.77 5.20
C PHE A 310 33.12 22.55 6.12
N ASN A 311 34.25 21.83 6.16
CA ASN A 311 34.43 20.67 7.03
C ASN A 311 34.53 21.03 8.52
N ALA A 312 35.05 22.24 8.84
CA ALA A 312 35.13 22.75 10.21
C ALA A 312 33.73 23.12 10.74
N ASP A 313 32.90 23.78 9.92
CA ASP A 313 31.55 24.19 10.25
C ASP A 313 30.63 22.95 10.47
N ARG A 314 30.82 21.88 9.70
CA ARG A 314 30.09 20.61 9.86
C ARG A 314 30.34 19.92 11.21
N LYS A 315 31.44 20.18 11.89
CA LYS A 315 31.75 19.64 13.24
C LYS A 315 31.08 20.43 14.35
N SER A 316 30.59 21.65 14.09
CA SER A 316 29.89 22.48 15.07
C SER A 316 28.39 22.28 15.13
N VAL A 317 27.82 21.43 14.27
CA VAL A 317 26.34 21.15 14.13
C VAL A 317 26.00 19.71 14.50
N VAL A 318 26.70 19.09 15.44
CA VAL A 318 26.37 17.77 16.00
C VAL A 318 26.01 17.90 17.46
#